data_adb5cc3200800f29b9d12ec1b83431b3
#
_entry.id   adb5cc3200800f29b9d12ec1b83431b3
#
_cell.length_a   1.000
_cell.length_b   1.000
_cell.length_c   1.000
_cell.angle_alpha   90.00
_cell.angle_beta   90.00
_cell.angle_gamma   90.00
#
_symmetry.space_group_name_H-M   'P 1'
#
loop_
_entity.id
_entity.type
_entity.pdbx_description
1 polymer ?
#
loop_
_entity_poly.entity_id
_entity_poly.type
_entity_poly.pdbx_seq_one_letter_code
_entity_poly.pdbx_strand_id
1 'polypeptide(L)'
;MPKLAQDLEGIVNHKLDALMPSDIRLFDRYVSQYEGVIKLTLGEPDLDTPEHVKQAAIKDIEANDTHYAPQSGMPRLRQAISKYVKKLDGVDYDPETEITVTVGATEALNVTLGALLNTGDKVIIPTPVWSMYMQEVCLTGATPVEVDTSDDGFVLTPEKLEEVIEREGKGVKVVMLNDPSNPTGVTYPKELIEGLAEVIKKHHLYALSDEIYAELIYGDTKHYSVATYIPERTLYISGLSKSHAMTGWRLGFICGPAEIMKNVAKLNDFTITSVTNNVQAAGIEALENGLDDPKEFKEIYQRRVTFMEKGLKELGFDMALPRGAFYIFAKIPEKYNGDDVSFAQALAEKARVGVTPGSFFGQGGKGYVRMSYASSDEHLHEALKRITKFVKEN
;
A
#
# COMPACT_ATOMS: atom_id res chain seq x y z
N MET A 1 -15.50 -21.24 -28.55
CA MET A 1 -15.62 -20.63 -27.22
C MET A 1 -17.10 -20.33 -26.94
N PRO A 2 -17.63 -20.61 -25.76
CA PRO A 2 -19.01 -20.28 -25.45
C PRO A 2 -19.21 -18.75 -25.52
N LYS A 3 -20.32 -18.33 -26.10
CA LYS A 3 -20.75 -16.93 -26.16
C LYS A 3 -21.86 -16.73 -25.13
N LEU A 4 -21.95 -15.54 -24.55
CA LEU A 4 -23.07 -15.17 -23.71
C LEU A 4 -24.38 -15.28 -24.52
N ALA A 5 -25.45 -15.80 -23.94
CA ALA A 5 -26.77 -15.79 -24.56
C ALA A 5 -27.22 -14.32 -24.73
N GLN A 6 -27.84 -14.04 -25.86
CA GLN A 6 -28.18 -12.66 -26.26
C GLN A 6 -29.17 -11.99 -25.28
N ASP A 7 -30.04 -12.77 -24.68
CA ASP A 7 -31.03 -12.33 -23.67
C ASP A 7 -30.42 -12.03 -22.29
N LEU A 8 -29.12 -12.33 -22.08
CA LEU A 8 -28.35 -12.03 -20.86
C LEU A 8 -27.41 -10.84 -21.01
N GLU A 9 -27.35 -10.21 -22.17
CA GLU A 9 -26.53 -9.03 -22.41
C GLU A 9 -26.97 -7.87 -21.49
N GLY A 10 -26.03 -7.27 -20.76
CA GLY A 10 -26.27 -6.17 -19.83
C GLY A 10 -26.86 -6.58 -18.46
N ILE A 11 -27.18 -7.85 -18.24
CA ILE A 11 -27.65 -8.35 -16.94
C ILE A 11 -26.46 -8.71 -16.05
N VAL A 12 -25.85 -7.68 -15.45
CA VAL A 12 -24.65 -7.80 -14.59
C VAL A 12 -24.82 -6.94 -13.34
N ASN A 13 -23.88 -7.06 -12.42
CA ASN A 13 -23.85 -6.20 -11.23
C ASN A 13 -23.38 -4.78 -11.60
N HIS A 14 -24.32 -3.83 -11.68
CA HIS A 14 -24.04 -2.45 -12.06
C HIS A 14 -23.19 -1.65 -11.03
N LYS A 15 -22.99 -2.18 -9.82
CA LYS A 15 -22.00 -1.56 -8.90
C LYS A 15 -20.58 -1.61 -9.46
N LEU A 16 -20.30 -2.56 -10.35
CA LEU A 16 -19.00 -2.70 -10.98
C LEU A 16 -18.75 -1.65 -12.10
N ASP A 17 -19.82 -1.02 -12.60
CA ASP A 17 -19.71 0.01 -13.65
C ASP A 17 -18.97 1.27 -13.15
N ALA A 18 -18.97 1.49 -11.83
CA ALA A 18 -18.23 2.59 -11.19
C ALA A 18 -16.73 2.29 -11.03
N LEU A 19 -16.31 1.04 -11.21
CA LEU A 19 -14.91 0.64 -11.06
C LEU A 19 -14.12 0.88 -12.34
N MET A 20 -12.98 1.52 -12.20
CA MET A 20 -12.04 1.68 -13.32
C MET A 20 -11.02 0.55 -13.32
N PRO A 21 -10.67 0.01 -14.51
CA PRO A 21 -9.52 -0.88 -14.62
C PRO A 21 -8.28 -0.21 -14.04
N SER A 22 -7.38 -1.00 -13.46
CA SER A 22 -6.14 -0.46 -12.90
C SER A 22 -5.24 0.10 -14.02
N ASP A 23 -5.18 1.43 -14.13
CA ASP A 23 -4.32 2.13 -15.09
C ASP A 23 -2.86 1.72 -14.92
N ILE A 24 -2.42 1.51 -13.67
CA ILE A 24 -1.06 1.03 -13.35
C ILE A 24 -0.78 -0.31 -14.05
N ARG A 25 -1.72 -1.27 -13.99
CA ARG A 25 -1.55 -2.59 -14.63
C ARG A 25 -1.65 -2.50 -16.15
N LEU A 26 -2.53 -1.66 -16.66
CA LEU A 26 -2.66 -1.43 -18.10
C LEU A 26 -1.39 -0.79 -18.66
N PHE A 27 -0.83 0.19 -17.94
CA PHE A 27 0.40 0.86 -18.34
C PHE A 27 1.61 -0.06 -18.21
N ASP A 28 1.71 -0.89 -17.17
CA ASP A 28 2.78 -1.89 -17.07
C ASP A 28 2.76 -2.88 -18.25
N ARG A 29 1.56 -3.29 -18.68
CA ARG A 29 1.39 -4.11 -19.89
C ARG A 29 1.83 -3.37 -21.16
N TYR A 30 1.48 -2.08 -21.28
CA TYR A 30 1.94 -1.24 -22.39
C TYR A 30 3.46 -1.13 -22.41
N VAL A 31 4.09 -0.85 -21.28
CA VAL A 31 5.55 -0.77 -21.17
C VAL A 31 6.22 -2.11 -21.53
N SER A 32 5.61 -3.23 -21.16
CA SER A 32 6.14 -4.59 -21.41
C SER A 32 6.23 -4.96 -22.91
N GLN A 33 5.63 -4.17 -23.81
CA GLN A 33 5.72 -4.40 -25.25
C GLN A 33 7.08 -4.02 -25.83
N TYR A 34 7.88 -3.22 -25.13
CA TYR A 34 9.16 -2.75 -25.60
C TYR A 34 10.29 -3.72 -25.20
N GLU A 35 10.96 -4.29 -26.20
CA GLU A 35 12.09 -5.19 -25.97
C GLU A 35 13.23 -4.45 -25.22
N GLY A 36 13.81 -5.12 -24.22
CA GLY A 36 14.90 -4.60 -23.40
C GLY A 36 14.50 -3.43 -22.49
N VAL A 37 13.20 -3.24 -22.21
CA VAL A 37 12.73 -2.24 -21.27
C VAL A 37 13.09 -2.62 -19.84
N ILE A 38 13.62 -1.65 -19.07
CA ILE A 38 13.81 -1.77 -17.63
C ILE A 38 12.56 -1.20 -16.96
N LYS A 39 11.85 -2.04 -16.21
CA LYS A 39 10.60 -1.65 -15.55
C LYS A 39 10.87 -1.19 -14.12
N LEU A 40 10.62 0.08 -13.85
CA LEU A 40 10.55 0.67 -12.51
C LEU A 40 9.07 0.92 -12.11
N THR A 41 8.14 0.20 -12.77
CA THR A 41 6.69 0.32 -12.57
C THR A 41 6.18 -0.55 -11.43
N LEU A 42 6.88 -1.64 -11.08
CA LEU A 42 6.41 -2.64 -10.14
C LEU A 42 6.55 -2.18 -8.68
N GLY A 43 5.54 -2.47 -7.90
CA GLY A 43 5.49 -2.19 -6.46
C GLY A 43 5.70 -3.44 -5.61
N GLU A 44 6.76 -4.21 -5.91
CA GLU A 44 7.10 -5.42 -5.16
C GLU A 44 8.61 -5.52 -4.92
N PRO A 45 9.04 -6.12 -3.80
CA PRO A 45 10.45 -6.42 -3.56
C PRO A 45 11.03 -7.30 -4.65
N ASP A 46 12.27 -7.01 -5.06
CA ASP A 46 13.09 -7.83 -5.96
C ASP A 46 13.96 -8.85 -5.22
N LEU A 47 13.85 -8.87 -3.90
CA LEU A 47 14.55 -9.77 -3.00
C LEU A 47 13.74 -11.04 -2.76
N ASP A 48 14.41 -12.12 -2.40
CA ASP A 48 13.77 -13.39 -2.09
C ASP A 48 13.16 -13.40 -0.68
N THR A 49 12.06 -14.14 -0.51
CA THR A 49 11.56 -14.51 0.82
C THR A 49 12.67 -15.25 1.60
N PRO A 50 12.93 -14.90 2.87
CA PRO A 50 13.97 -15.57 3.68
C PRO A 50 13.83 -17.09 3.69
N GLU A 51 14.96 -17.80 3.63
CA GLU A 51 14.96 -19.26 3.47
C GLU A 51 14.26 -20.00 4.61
N HIS A 52 14.47 -19.58 5.87
CA HIS A 52 13.82 -20.21 7.01
C HIS A 52 12.28 -20.08 6.95
N VAL A 53 11.77 -18.97 6.42
CA VAL A 53 10.34 -18.73 6.20
C VAL A 53 9.77 -19.69 5.15
N LYS A 54 10.49 -19.88 4.02
CA LYS A 54 10.12 -20.89 3.01
C LYS A 54 10.11 -22.29 3.59
N GLN A 55 11.12 -22.63 4.38
CA GLN A 55 11.25 -23.96 5.00
C GLN A 55 10.13 -24.24 6.03
N ALA A 56 9.63 -23.23 6.73
CA ALA A 56 8.48 -23.40 7.62
C ALA A 56 7.23 -23.83 6.85
N ALA A 57 6.95 -23.21 5.71
CA ALA A 57 5.82 -23.60 4.85
C ALA A 57 5.97 -25.02 4.29
N ILE A 58 7.19 -25.42 3.87
CA ILE A 58 7.46 -26.76 3.36
C ILE A 58 7.21 -27.81 4.44
N LYS A 59 7.71 -27.58 5.66
CA LYS A 59 7.47 -28.48 6.79
C LYS A 59 6.01 -28.64 7.16
N ASP A 60 5.24 -27.59 7.06
CA ASP A 60 3.80 -27.61 7.32
C ASP A 60 3.07 -28.49 6.31
N ILE A 61 3.41 -28.37 5.02
CA ILE A 61 2.87 -29.23 3.95
C ILE A 61 3.29 -30.70 4.19
N GLU A 62 4.54 -30.96 4.54
CA GLU A 62 5.04 -32.30 4.84
C GLU A 62 4.37 -32.94 6.08
N ALA A 63 3.98 -32.09 7.05
CA ALA A 63 3.23 -32.51 8.22
C ALA A 63 1.77 -32.83 7.94
N ASN A 64 1.27 -32.62 6.70
CA ASN A 64 -0.12 -32.78 6.30
C ASN A 64 -1.09 -31.87 7.06
N ASP A 65 -0.68 -30.67 7.48
CA ASP A 65 -1.58 -29.65 8.03
C ASP A 65 -2.39 -28.98 6.90
N THR A 66 -3.34 -29.75 6.35
CA THR A 66 -4.09 -29.42 5.13
C THR A 66 -5.60 -29.26 5.34
N HIS A 67 -6.02 -29.16 6.60
CA HIS A 67 -7.41 -28.94 6.99
C HIS A 67 -7.68 -27.45 7.26
N TYR A 68 -8.95 -27.07 7.40
CA TYR A 68 -9.32 -25.68 7.65
C TYR A 68 -8.70 -25.13 8.93
N ALA A 69 -8.03 -24.01 8.81
CA ALA A 69 -7.59 -23.21 9.95
C ALA A 69 -8.79 -22.44 10.57
N PRO A 70 -8.65 -21.94 11.81
CA PRO A 70 -9.62 -21.01 12.36
C PRO A 70 -9.81 -19.77 11.46
N GLN A 71 -11.05 -19.29 11.34
CA GLN A 71 -11.45 -18.20 10.44
C GLN A 71 -10.67 -16.90 10.62
N SER A 72 -10.32 -16.55 11.87
CA SER A 72 -9.50 -15.35 12.17
C SER A 72 -8.00 -15.61 12.07
N GLY A 73 -7.59 -16.80 11.65
CA GLY A 73 -6.20 -17.25 11.58
C GLY A 73 -5.78 -18.10 12.78
N MET A 74 -4.64 -18.80 12.63
CA MET A 74 -4.08 -19.63 13.68
C MET A 74 -3.80 -18.82 14.95
N PRO A 75 -4.16 -19.31 16.15
CA PRO A 75 -3.91 -18.60 17.41
C PRO A 75 -2.44 -18.17 17.60
N ARG A 76 -1.51 -19.05 17.23
CA ARG A 76 -0.09 -18.76 17.31
C ARG A 76 0.33 -17.60 16.40
N LEU A 77 -0.22 -17.52 15.18
CA LEU A 77 0.03 -16.40 14.27
C LEU A 77 -0.54 -15.09 14.83
N ARG A 78 -1.76 -15.10 15.34
CA ARG A 78 -2.38 -13.92 15.96
C ARG A 78 -1.58 -13.42 17.17
N GLN A 79 -1.06 -14.34 18.01
CA GLN A 79 -0.17 -14.00 19.11
C GLN A 79 1.17 -13.39 18.62
N ALA A 80 1.73 -13.93 17.52
CA ALA A 80 2.94 -13.38 16.92
C ALA A 80 2.69 -11.98 16.35
N ILE A 81 1.54 -11.75 15.68
CA ILE A 81 1.13 -10.44 15.18
C ILE A 81 0.96 -9.42 16.33
N SER A 82 0.29 -9.81 17.42
CA SER A 82 0.13 -8.94 18.59
C SER A 82 1.49 -8.47 19.14
N LYS A 83 2.43 -9.40 19.32
CA LYS A 83 3.79 -9.08 19.77
C LYS A 83 4.55 -8.19 18.78
N TYR A 84 4.38 -8.45 17.50
CA TYR A 84 5.01 -7.68 16.42
C TYR A 84 4.54 -6.23 16.44
N VAL A 85 3.22 -5.98 16.43
CA VAL A 85 2.64 -4.62 16.45
C VAL A 85 3.02 -3.91 17.75
N LYS A 86 2.99 -4.61 18.89
CA LYS A 86 3.45 -4.05 20.17
C LYS A 86 4.91 -3.62 20.14
N LYS A 87 5.79 -4.41 19.50
CA LYS A 87 7.22 -4.07 19.36
C LYS A 87 7.43 -2.89 18.42
N LEU A 88 6.66 -2.82 17.31
CA LEU A 88 6.82 -1.80 16.26
C LEU A 88 6.23 -0.45 16.70
N ASP A 89 4.98 -0.44 17.16
CA ASP A 89 4.17 0.75 17.37
C ASP A 89 3.71 0.95 18.82
N GLY A 90 4.04 0.02 19.72
CA GLY A 90 3.70 0.12 21.14
C GLY A 90 2.22 -0.18 21.47
N VAL A 91 1.43 -0.61 20.49
CA VAL A 91 -0.01 -0.92 20.66
C VAL A 91 -0.20 -2.40 20.99
N ASP A 92 -0.96 -2.66 22.05
CA ASP A 92 -1.22 -4.03 22.54
C ASP A 92 -2.64 -4.46 22.13
N TYR A 93 -2.75 -5.37 21.17
CA TYR A 93 -4.01 -5.94 20.70
C TYR A 93 -4.21 -7.34 21.26
N ASP A 94 -5.44 -7.63 21.75
CA ASP A 94 -5.82 -8.98 22.17
C ASP A 94 -5.83 -9.93 20.96
N PRO A 95 -4.97 -10.96 20.92
CA PRO A 95 -4.92 -11.88 19.81
C PRO A 95 -6.19 -12.70 19.62
N GLU A 96 -7.07 -12.81 20.62
CA GLU A 96 -8.29 -13.59 20.52
C GLU A 96 -9.45 -12.82 19.87
N THR A 97 -9.51 -11.49 20.11
CA THR A 97 -10.69 -10.70 19.74
C THR A 97 -10.40 -9.52 18.81
N GLU A 98 -9.12 -9.08 18.72
CA GLU A 98 -8.74 -7.83 18.06
C GLU A 98 -7.85 -8.02 16.83
N ILE A 99 -7.61 -9.28 16.40
CA ILE A 99 -6.75 -9.60 15.25
C ILE A 99 -7.45 -10.58 14.32
N THR A 100 -7.39 -10.27 13.01
CA THR A 100 -7.84 -11.17 11.93
C THR A 100 -6.78 -11.27 10.84
N VAL A 101 -6.42 -12.49 10.47
CA VAL A 101 -5.49 -12.81 9.38
C VAL A 101 -6.24 -12.85 8.06
N THR A 102 -5.63 -12.31 6.99
CA THR A 102 -6.26 -12.12 5.68
C THR A 102 -5.36 -12.55 4.53
N VAL A 103 -5.92 -12.72 3.33
CA VAL A 103 -5.19 -13.02 2.09
C VAL A 103 -4.54 -11.72 1.56
N GLY A 104 -3.53 -11.24 2.30
CA GLY A 104 -2.84 -9.99 2.07
C GLY A 104 -3.63 -8.75 2.52
N ALA A 105 -2.95 -7.60 2.54
CA ALA A 105 -3.54 -6.32 2.93
C ALA A 105 -4.71 -5.87 2.02
N THR A 106 -4.76 -6.34 0.77
CA THR A 106 -5.87 -6.02 -0.15
C THR A 106 -7.20 -6.60 0.36
N GLU A 107 -7.21 -7.84 0.82
CA GLU A 107 -8.41 -8.41 1.43
C GLU A 107 -8.71 -7.73 2.77
N ALA A 108 -7.68 -7.43 3.56
CA ALA A 108 -7.83 -6.67 4.80
C ALA A 108 -8.59 -5.35 4.57
N LEU A 109 -8.24 -4.59 3.53
CA LEU A 109 -8.95 -3.38 3.12
C LEU A 109 -10.40 -3.67 2.77
N ASN A 110 -10.66 -4.66 1.91
CA ASN A 110 -11.99 -5.01 1.44
C ASN A 110 -12.93 -5.37 2.60
N VAL A 111 -12.52 -6.32 3.46
CA VAL A 111 -13.37 -6.77 4.58
C VAL A 111 -13.53 -5.69 5.66
N THR A 112 -12.52 -4.83 5.86
CA THR A 112 -12.61 -3.71 6.81
C THR A 112 -13.60 -2.67 6.32
N LEU A 113 -13.47 -2.20 5.09
CA LEU A 113 -14.38 -1.21 4.50
C LEU A 113 -15.80 -1.78 4.38
N GLY A 114 -15.93 -3.05 3.97
CA GLY A 114 -17.23 -3.73 3.91
C GLY A 114 -17.92 -3.91 5.27
N ALA A 115 -17.14 -4.04 6.35
CA ALA A 115 -17.67 -4.14 7.71
C ALA A 115 -18.02 -2.76 8.31
N LEU A 116 -17.38 -1.69 7.86
CA LEU A 116 -17.55 -0.34 8.39
C LEU A 116 -18.58 0.50 7.63
N LEU A 117 -18.60 0.42 6.29
CA LEU A 117 -19.26 1.41 5.46
C LEU A 117 -20.67 0.97 5.03
N ASN A 118 -21.55 1.95 4.96
CA ASN A 118 -22.85 1.83 4.31
C ASN A 118 -22.90 2.69 3.05
N THR A 119 -23.85 2.41 2.18
CA THR A 119 -24.13 3.28 1.02
C THR A 119 -24.39 4.71 1.49
N GLY A 120 -23.66 5.68 0.90
CA GLY A 120 -23.74 7.10 1.23
C GLY A 120 -22.75 7.58 2.30
N ASP A 121 -22.02 6.67 2.98
CA ASP A 121 -20.89 7.08 3.82
C ASP A 121 -19.77 7.66 2.96
N LYS A 122 -18.90 8.48 3.55
CA LYS A 122 -17.76 9.11 2.89
C LYS A 122 -16.45 8.69 3.56
N VAL A 123 -15.42 8.48 2.75
CA VAL A 123 -14.05 8.17 3.20
C VAL A 123 -13.09 9.23 2.67
N ILE A 124 -12.41 9.93 3.57
CA ILE A 124 -11.36 10.89 3.20
C ILE A 124 -10.09 10.12 2.86
N ILE A 125 -9.55 10.40 1.67
CA ILE A 125 -8.38 9.73 1.10
C ILE A 125 -7.38 10.77 0.63
N PRO A 126 -6.25 10.98 1.34
CA PRO A 126 -5.16 11.82 0.87
C PRO A 126 -4.57 11.27 -0.43
N THR A 127 -4.42 12.12 -1.44
CA THR A 127 -3.81 11.77 -2.72
C THR A 127 -2.53 12.60 -2.95
N PRO A 128 -1.52 12.07 -3.66
CA PRO A 128 -1.50 10.81 -4.40
C PRO A 128 -1.38 9.59 -3.49
N VAL A 129 -2.08 8.52 -3.88
CA VAL A 129 -2.13 7.27 -3.11
C VAL A 129 -2.41 6.08 -4.03
N TRP A 130 -2.20 4.87 -3.58
CA TRP A 130 -2.57 3.67 -4.32
C TRP A 130 -4.06 3.66 -4.69
N SER A 131 -4.37 3.76 -5.98
CA SER A 131 -5.73 3.97 -6.50
C SER A 131 -6.75 2.87 -6.13
N MET A 132 -6.28 1.73 -5.66
CA MET A 132 -7.15 0.65 -5.18
C MET A 132 -8.04 1.09 -4.01
N TYR A 133 -7.59 1.99 -3.14
CA TYR A 133 -8.39 2.47 -2.01
C TYR A 133 -9.70 3.09 -2.45
N MET A 134 -9.67 3.90 -3.51
CA MET A 134 -10.89 4.52 -4.06
C MET A 134 -11.85 3.45 -4.59
N GLN A 135 -11.32 2.43 -5.28
CA GLN A 135 -12.13 1.34 -5.83
C GLN A 135 -12.77 0.50 -4.72
N GLU A 136 -12.02 0.18 -3.66
CA GLU A 136 -12.54 -0.56 -2.50
C GLU A 136 -13.65 0.21 -1.77
N VAL A 137 -13.52 1.53 -1.65
CA VAL A 137 -14.59 2.38 -1.09
C VAL A 137 -15.83 2.35 -1.99
N CYS A 138 -15.67 2.52 -3.31
CA CYS A 138 -16.78 2.47 -4.27
C CYS A 138 -17.54 1.13 -4.24
N LEU A 139 -16.85 0.02 -4.04
CA LEU A 139 -17.47 -1.32 -3.93
C LEU A 139 -18.48 -1.41 -2.80
N THR A 140 -18.31 -0.66 -1.70
CA THR A 140 -19.26 -0.64 -0.59
C THR A 140 -20.51 0.20 -0.86
N GLY A 141 -20.47 1.05 -1.89
CA GLY A 141 -21.48 2.07 -2.18
C GLY A 141 -21.25 3.39 -1.41
N ALA A 142 -20.10 3.51 -0.74
CA ALA A 142 -19.63 4.76 -0.15
C ALA A 142 -18.90 5.63 -1.19
N THR A 143 -18.61 6.86 -0.84
CA THR A 143 -17.97 7.84 -1.71
C THR A 143 -16.55 8.14 -1.24
N PRO A 144 -15.50 7.92 -2.06
CA PRO A 144 -14.17 8.41 -1.77
C PRO A 144 -14.11 9.93 -1.92
N VAL A 145 -13.54 10.61 -0.93
CA VAL A 145 -13.28 12.05 -0.94
C VAL A 145 -11.78 12.25 -1.07
N GLU A 146 -11.32 12.51 -2.29
CA GLU A 146 -9.91 12.76 -2.55
C GLU A 146 -9.47 14.11 -1.98
N VAL A 147 -8.31 14.12 -1.34
CA VAL A 147 -7.67 15.33 -0.79
C VAL A 147 -6.28 15.46 -1.39
N ASP A 148 -6.09 16.45 -2.24
CA ASP A 148 -4.80 16.76 -2.82
C ASP A 148 -3.84 17.27 -1.75
N THR A 149 -2.71 16.56 -1.57
CA THR A 149 -1.66 16.89 -0.60
C THR A 149 -0.35 17.32 -1.26
N SER A 150 -0.36 17.58 -2.57
CA SER A 150 0.85 17.91 -3.34
C SER A 150 1.51 19.21 -2.85
N ASP A 151 0.73 20.19 -2.41
CA ASP A 151 1.24 21.46 -1.87
C ASP A 151 1.75 21.36 -0.42
N ASP A 152 1.41 20.27 0.29
CA ASP A 152 1.78 20.01 1.68
C ASP A 152 2.89 18.95 1.82
N GLY A 153 3.72 18.79 0.79
CA GLY A 153 4.78 17.78 0.78
C GLY A 153 4.29 16.34 0.75
N PHE A 154 3.08 16.12 0.22
CA PHE A 154 2.42 14.81 0.08
C PHE A 154 2.01 14.18 1.41
N VAL A 155 1.72 14.99 2.41
CA VAL A 155 1.15 14.57 3.70
C VAL A 155 -0.15 15.32 3.96
N LEU A 156 -1.11 14.65 4.58
CA LEU A 156 -2.33 15.30 5.06
C LEU A 156 -2.00 16.08 6.35
N THR A 157 -2.33 17.37 6.40
CA THR A 157 -2.18 18.14 7.61
C THR A 157 -3.47 18.14 8.45
N PRO A 158 -3.38 18.33 9.78
CA PRO A 158 -4.58 18.44 10.62
C PRO A 158 -5.54 19.55 10.16
N GLU A 159 -5.00 20.69 9.75
CA GLU A 159 -5.78 21.86 9.27
C GLU A 159 -6.54 21.51 7.98
N LYS A 160 -5.87 20.85 7.03
CA LYS A 160 -6.50 20.40 5.79
C LYS A 160 -7.56 19.33 6.05
N LEU A 161 -7.31 18.42 6.98
CA LEU A 161 -8.31 17.42 7.38
C LEU A 161 -9.56 18.10 7.99
N GLU A 162 -9.37 19.08 8.87
CA GLU A 162 -10.48 19.85 9.47
C GLU A 162 -11.31 20.55 8.40
N GLU A 163 -10.66 21.27 7.46
CA GLU A 163 -11.32 21.96 6.34
C GLU A 163 -12.15 20.98 5.49
N VAL A 164 -11.59 19.83 5.16
CA VAL A 164 -12.29 18.82 4.34
C VAL A 164 -13.50 18.25 5.09
N ILE A 165 -13.38 17.96 6.38
CA ILE A 165 -14.51 17.47 7.20
C ILE A 165 -15.63 18.53 7.23
N GLU A 166 -15.31 19.79 7.42
CA GLU A 166 -16.29 20.88 7.43
C GLU A 166 -16.97 21.04 6.06
N ARG A 167 -16.20 20.99 4.99
CA ARG A 167 -16.72 21.07 3.61
C ARG A 167 -17.64 19.91 3.25
N GLU A 168 -17.24 18.69 3.57
CA GLU A 168 -17.99 17.48 3.24
C GLU A 168 -19.21 17.26 4.14
N GLY A 169 -19.16 17.78 5.36
CA GLY A 169 -20.25 17.74 6.32
C GLY A 169 -20.62 16.34 6.77
N LYS A 170 -21.93 16.06 6.85
CA LYS A 170 -22.42 14.76 7.33
C LYS A 170 -22.05 13.62 6.39
N GLY A 171 -21.78 12.46 6.95
CA GLY A 171 -21.49 11.21 6.22
C GLY A 171 -20.01 10.86 6.16
N VAL A 172 -19.09 11.77 6.49
CA VAL A 172 -17.68 11.43 6.68
C VAL A 172 -17.57 10.44 7.85
N LYS A 173 -16.93 9.30 7.61
CA LYS A 173 -16.87 8.22 8.60
C LYS A 173 -15.45 7.69 8.83
N VAL A 174 -14.64 7.68 7.79
CA VAL A 174 -13.28 7.12 7.82
C VAL A 174 -12.30 8.11 7.23
N VAL A 175 -11.12 8.23 7.85
CA VAL A 175 -9.92 8.82 7.26
C VAL A 175 -8.96 7.68 6.95
N MET A 176 -8.53 7.56 5.71
CA MET A 176 -7.57 6.55 5.28
C MET A 176 -6.17 7.13 5.24
N LEU A 177 -5.22 6.47 5.87
CA LEU A 177 -3.81 6.82 5.89
C LEU A 177 -2.98 5.66 5.33
N ASN A 178 -1.96 5.96 4.56
CA ASN A 178 -0.96 4.98 4.09
C ASN A 178 0.43 5.54 4.41
N ASP A 179 1.05 4.99 5.44
CA ASP A 179 2.34 5.45 5.94
C ASP A 179 3.28 4.27 6.24
N PRO A 180 4.47 4.25 5.65
CA PRO A 180 5.01 5.08 4.55
C PRO A 180 4.20 4.96 3.26
N SER A 181 4.16 6.06 2.49
CA SER A 181 3.24 6.22 1.37
C SER A 181 3.69 5.53 0.07
N ASN A 182 2.77 4.90 -0.60
CA ASN A 182 2.81 4.57 -2.02
C ASN A 182 1.85 5.54 -2.74
N PRO A 183 2.32 6.44 -3.62
CA PRO A 183 3.53 6.35 -4.45
C PRO A 183 4.73 7.19 -3.98
N THR A 184 4.62 8.03 -2.97
CA THR A 184 5.54 9.14 -2.75
C THR A 184 6.82 8.76 -2.00
N GLY A 185 6.79 7.69 -1.22
CA GLY A 185 7.89 7.31 -0.33
C GLY A 185 8.04 8.23 0.89
N VAL A 186 7.13 9.20 1.07
CA VAL A 186 7.15 10.05 2.27
C VAL A 186 6.62 9.28 3.48
N THR A 187 6.98 9.76 4.67
CA THR A 187 6.40 9.29 5.93
C THR A 187 6.04 10.49 6.80
N TYR A 188 5.03 10.32 7.62
CA TYR A 188 4.49 11.40 8.45
C TYR A 188 5.38 11.66 9.66
N PRO A 189 5.72 12.93 9.97
CA PRO A 189 6.35 13.29 11.22
C PRO A 189 5.38 13.12 12.40
N LYS A 190 5.93 12.92 13.59
CA LYS A 190 5.19 12.64 14.82
C LYS A 190 4.07 13.65 15.06
N GLU A 191 4.40 14.91 14.93
CA GLU A 191 3.50 16.04 15.24
C GLU A 191 2.28 16.05 14.31
N LEU A 192 2.43 15.64 13.05
CA LEU A 192 1.28 15.53 12.13
C LEU A 192 0.38 14.35 12.51
N ILE A 193 0.95 13.20 12.86
CA ILE A 193 0.17 12.03 13.28
C ILE A 193 -0.60 12.35 14.57
N GLU A 194 0.03 13.00 15.56
CA GLU A 194 -0.64 13.46 16.79
C GLU A 194 -1.79 14.42 16.46
N GLY A 195 -1.54 15.41 15.61
CA GLY A 195 -2.58 16.37 15.19
C GLY A 195 -3.73 15.73 14.44
N LEU A 196 -3.44 14.78 13.52
CA LEU A 196 -4.48 14.03 12.81
C LEU A 196 -5.32 13.19 13.78
N ALA A 197 -4.68 12.53 14.76
CA ALA A 197 -5.38 11.77 15.78
C ALA A 197 -6.38 12.63 16.58
N GLU A 198 -6.00 13.85 16.96
CA GLU A 198 -6.89 14.78 17.66
C GLU A 198 -8.08 15.21 16.80
N VAL A 199 -7.87 15.51 15.52
CA VAL A 199 -8.96 15.86 14.58
C VAL A 199 -9.91 14.68 14.38
N ILE A 200 -9.37 13.47 14.13
CA ILE A 200 -10.15 12.24 13.96
C ILE A 200 -11.01 11.97 15.20
N LYS A 201 -10.43 12.14 16.39
CA LYS A 201 -11.13 11.98 17.68
C LYS A 201 -12.22 13.03 17.87
N LYS A 202 -11.92 14.30 17.60
CA LYS A 202 -12.85 15.43 17.70
C LYS A 202 -14.11 15.22 16.85
N HIS A 203 -13.95 14.70 15.65
CA HIS A 203 -15.05 14.48 14.71
C HIS A 203 -15.65 13.07 14.77
N HIS A 204 -15.28 12.24 15.76
CA HIS A 204 -15.80 10.89 15.97
C HIS A 204 -15.64 9.96 14.76
N LEU A 205 -14.52 10.09 14.03
CA LEU A 205 -14.21 9.30 12.85
C LEU A 205 -13.39 8.05 13.21
N TYR A 206 -13.35 7.11 12.28
CA TYR A 206 -12.38 6.01 12.30
C TYR A 206 -11.13 6.40 11.50
N ALA A 207 -9.97 5.92 11.94
CA ALA A 207 -8.78 5.86 11.13
C ALA A 207 -8.65 4.45 10.53
N LEU A 208 -8.40 4.35 9.22
CA LEU A 208 -7.93 3.13 8.58
C LEU A 208 -6.49 3.39 8.19
N SER A 209 -5.55 2.71 8.86
CA SER A 209 -4.11 2.91 8.67
C SER A 209 -3.49 1.71 7.98
N ASP A 210 -3.05 1.90 6.73
CA ASP A 210 -2.30 0.89 5.99
C ASP A 210 -0.80 1.09 6.23
N GLU A 211 -0.24 0.21 7.04
CA GLU A 211 1.12 0.23 7.56
C GLU A 211 2.00 -0.83 6.88
N ILE A 212 1.66 -1.22 5.66
CA ILE A 212 2.35 -2.32 4.94
C ILE A 212 3.84 -2.04 4.70
N TYR A 213 4.26 -0.78 4.75
CA TYR A 213 5.65 -0.35 4.58
C TYR A 213 6.35 0.07 5.87
N ALA A 214 5.72 -0.08 7.05
CA ALA A 214 6.22 0.42 8.32
C ALA A 214 7.65 -0.02 8.67
N GLU A 215 8.06 -1.22 8.27
CA GLU A 215 9.43 -1.72 8.44
C GLU A 215 10.45 -1.10 7.47
N LEU A 216 10.00 -0.51 6.35
CA LEU A 216 10.86 0.03 5.31
C LEU A 216 11.01 1.55 5.47
N ILE A 217 11.72 1.96 6.53
CA ILE A 217 12.03 3.36 6.88
C ILE A 217 13.54 3.56 6.84
N TYR A 218 14.02 4.70 6.35
CA TYR A 218 15.42 4.95 6.06
C TYR A 218 16.02 6.10 6.86
N GLY A 219 17.35 6.03 7.05
CA GLY A 219 18.11 7.04 7.78
C GLY A 219 17.68 7.14 9.25
N ASP A 220 17.63 8.36 9.76
CA ASP A 220 17.21 8.68 11.13
C ASP A 220 15.69 8.86 11.27
N THR A 221 14.94 8.62 10.19
CA THR A 221 13.48 8.73 10.18
C THR A 221 12.86 7.62 11.02
N LYS A 222 11.78 7.97 11.73
CA LYS A 222 10.98 7.02 12.50
C LYS A 222 9.57 6.95 11.95
N HIS A 223 8.99 5.77 12.00
CA HIS A 223 7.58 5.58 11.76
C HIS A 223 6.77 5.90 13.01
N TYR A 224 5.57 6.47 12.82
CA TYR A 224 4.63 6.78 13.88
C TYR A 224 3.22 6.39 13.43
N SER A 225 2.69 5.33 14.02
CA SER A 225 1.33 4.88 13.71
C SER A 225 0.29 5.76 14.42
N VAL A 226 -0.79 6.10 13.72
CA VAL A 226 -1.96 6.76 14.34
C VAL A 226 -2.60 5.88 15.42
N ALA A 227 -2.46 4.55 15.30
CA ALA A 227 -2.94 3.59 16.29
C ALA A 227 -2.31 3.77 17.67
N THR A 228 -1.10 4.36 17.75
CA THR A 228 -0.44 4.67 19.02
C THR A 228 -1.23 5.71 19.84
N TYR A 229 -1.96 6.60 19.16
CA TYR A 229 -2.66 7.73 19.81
C TYR A 229 -4.16 7.49 19.99
N ILE A 230 -4.78 6.74 19.06
CA ILE A 230 -6.23 6.49 19.05
C ILE A 230 -6.54 5.02 18.71
N PRO A 231 -5.99 4.03 19.44
CA PRO A 231 -6.17 2.61 19.13
C PRO A 231 -7.66 2.20 19.15
N GLU A 232 -8.48 2.84 19.99
CA GLU A 232 -9.90 2.55 20.15
C GLU A 232 -10.77 2.88 18.92
N ARG A 233 -10.20 3.51 17.90
CA ARG A 233 -10.88 3.87 16.65
C ARG A 233 -10.03 3.67 15.40
N THR A 234 -8.91 2.97 15.52
CA THR A 234 -8.01 2.67 14.40
C THR A 234 -8.18 1.23 13.95
N LEU A 235 -8.34 1.04 12.65
CA LEU A 235 -8.20 -0.24 11.97
C LEU A 235 -6.79 -0.24 11.35
N TYR A 236 -5.90 -0.99 11.97
CA TYR A 236 -4.50 -1.13 11.58
C TYR A 236 -4.37 -2.29 10.59
N ILE A 237 -3.94 -2.01 9.38
CA ILE A 237 -3.73 -2.99 8.32
C ILE A 237 -2.24 -3.12 8.03
N SER A 238 -1.75 -4.35 7.97
CA SER A 238 -0.38 -4.62 7.55
C SER A 238 -0.23 -6.06 7.02
N GLY A 239 0.99 -6.51 6.85
CA GLY A 239 1.33 -7.84 6.36
C GLY A 239 2.81 -7.99 6.07
N LEU A 240 3.20 -9.16 5.56
CA LEU A 240 4.59 -9.50 5.32
C LEU A 240 5.04 -9.32 3.86
N SER A 241 4.14 -8.79 3.02
CA SER A 241 4.40 -8.64 1.58
C SER A 241 5.65 -7.82 1.26
N LYS A 242 5.94 -6.79 2.07
CA LYS A 242 7.02 -5.83 1.80
C LYS A 242 8.24 -6.05 2.69
N SER A 243 8.01 -6.24 3.97
CA SER A 243 9.07 -6.45 4.96
C SER A 243 9.85 -7.77 4.76
N HIS A 244 9.17 -8.83 4.32
CA HIS A 244 9.75 -10.17 4.16
C HIS A 244 9.71 -10.70 2.72
N ALA A 245 9.50 -9.81 1.72
CA ALA A 245 9.40 -10.18 0.30
C ALA A 245 8.37 -11.30 0.03
N MET A 246 7.20 -11.19 0.65
CA MET A 246 6.14 -12.20 0.61
C MET A 246 4.93 -11.76 -0.23
N THR A 247 5.12 -10.99 -1.31
CA THR A 247 4.01 -10.47 -2.12
C THR A 247 3.13 -11.58 -2.70
N GLY A 248 3.75 -12.66 -3.20
CA GLY A 248 3.06 -13.81 -3.78
C GLY A 248 2.42 -14.74 -2.75
N TRP A 249 2.82 -14.67 -1.49
CA TRP A 249 2.29 -15.52 -0.41
C TRP A 249 0.89 -15.10 0.04
N ARG A 250 0.53 -13.86 -0.18
CA ARG A 250 -0.77 -13.29 0.20
C ARG A 250 -1.07 -13.42 1.69
N LEU A 251 -0.19 -12.92 2.56
CA LEU A 251 -0.41 -12.88 4.01
C LEU A 251 -0.49 -11.43 4.49
N GLY A 252 -1.63 -11.08 5.06
CA GLY A 252 -1.91 -9.82 5.71
C GLY A 252 -2.68 -10.01 7.00
N PHE A 253 -2.91 -8.92 7.71
CA PHE A 253 -3.71 -8.93 8.92
C PHE A 253 -4.32 -7.55 9.21
N ILE A 254 -5.35 -7.57 10.05
CA ILE A 254 -6.03 -6.39 10.59
C ILE A 254 -5.99 -6.48 12.10
N CYS A 255 -5.69 -5.35 12.74
CA CYS A 255 -5.87 -5.17 14.18
C CYS A 255 -6.81 -3.99 14.43
N GLY A 256 -7.67 -4.10 15.46
CA GLY A 256 -8.60 -3.02 15.79
C GLY A 256 -9.51 -3.38 16.96
N PRO A 257 -10.40 -2.46 17.37
CA PRO A 257 -11.31 -2.69 18.49
C PRO A 257 -12.19 -3.93 18.30
N ALA A 258 -12.33 -4.74 19.34
CA ALA A 258 -13.04 -6.03 19.31
C ALA A 258 -14.46 -5.95 18.74
N GLU A 259 -15.20 -4.87 19.05
CA GLU A 259 -16.57 -4.68 18.58
C GLU A 259 -16.66 -4.60 17.05
N ILE A 260 -15.65 -3.98 16.40
CA ILE A 260 -15.58 -3.88 14.93
C ILE A 260 -15.00 -5.17 14.37
N MET A 261 -13.93 -5.67 14.99
CA MET A 261 -13.23 -6.87 14.53
C MET A 261 -14.15 -8.10 14.48
N LYS A 262 -15.17 -8.17 15.31
CA LYS A 262 -16.22 -9.18 15.24
C LYS A 262 -16.94 -9.17 13.88
N ASN A 263 -17.21 -8.00 13.29
CA ASN A 263 -17.85 -7.88 11.98
C ASN A 263 -16.86 -8.10 10.85
N VAL A 264 -15.61 -7.64 11.01
CA VAL A 264 -14.51 -7.89 10.06
C VAL A 264 -14.28 -9.40 9.94
N ALA A 265 -14.12 -10.12 11.05
CA ALA A 265 -13.92 -11.57 11.07
C ALA A 265 -15.10 -12.33 10.44
N LYS A 266 -16.34 -11.88 10.69
CA LYS A 266 -17.53 -12.46 10.04
C LYS A 266 -17.48 -12.31 8.51
N LEU A 267 -17.17 -11.12 8.01
CA LEU A 267 -17.08 -10.88 6.57
C LEU A 267 -15.92 -11.65 5.94
N ASN A 268 -14.77 -11.70 6.62
CA ASN A 268 -13.61 -12.48 6.22
C ASN A 268 -13.96 -13.98 6.06
N ASP A 269 -14.67 -14.56 7.03
CA ASP A 269 -15.13 -15.95 6.98
C ASP A 269 -16.00 -16.23 5.75
N PHE A 270 -16.95 -15.34 5.43
CA PHE A 270 -17.79 -15.49 4.24
C PHE A 270 -17.03 -15.23 2.93
N THR A 271 -15.88 -14.55 2.98
CA THR A 271 -15.09 -14.25 1.78
C THR A 271 -14.13 -15.39 1.44
N ILE A 272 -13.42 -15.94 2.43
CA ILE A 272 -12.35 -16.92 2.20
C ILE A 272 -12.37 -18.15 3.10
N THR A 273 -13.22 -18.20 4.11
CA THR A 273 -13.24 -19.20 5.18
C THR A 273 -11.99 -19.09 6.08
N SER A 274 -10.80 -19.32 5.54
CA SER A 274 -9.53 -19.17 6.26
C SER A 274 -8.35 -18.99 5.30
N VAL A 275 -7.28 -18.39 5.79
CA VAL A 275 -6.00 -18.33 5.07
C VAL A 275 -5.33 -19.70 5.09
N THR A 276 -4.63 -20.07 4.03
CA THR A 276 -3.96 -21.37 3.89
C THR A 276 -2.93 -21.61 5.00
N ASN A 277 -2.88 -22.84 5.54
CA ASN A 277 -2.08 -23.21 6.72
C ASN A 277 -0.58 -22.98 6.51
N ASN A 278 -0.03 -23.46 5.41
CA ASN A 278 1.40 -23.30 5.09
C ASN A 278 1.84 -21.83 4.98
N VAL A 279 0.96 -20.94 4.51
CA VAL A 279 1.23 -19.50 4.50
C VAL A 279 1.22 -18.93 5.91
N GLN A 280 0.30 -19.40 6.77
CA GLN A 280 0.27 -19.00 8.17
C GLN A 280 1.50 -19.55 8.95
N ALA A 281 1.93 -20.77 8.67
CA ALA A 281 3.17 -21.34 9.25
C ALA A 281 4.39 -20.50 8.86
N ALA A 282 4.49 -20.07 7.59
CA ALA A 282 5.53 -19.15 7.14
C ALA A 282 5.46 -17.80 7.87
N GLY A 283 4.25 -17.28 8.08
CA GLY A 283 4.05 -16.03 8.82
C GLY A 283 4.44 -16.11 10.29
N ILE A 284 4.16 -17.24 10.93
CA ILE A 284 4.61 -17.51 12.31
C ILE A 284 6.14 -17.47 12.38
N GLU A 285 6.81 -18.18 11.48
CA GLU A 285 8.27 -18.21 11.44
C GLU A 285 8.87 -16.82 11.20
N ALA A 286 8.32 -16.06 10.26
CA ALA A 286 8.75 -14.69 9.96
C ALA A 286 8.61 -13.76 11.18
N LEU A 287 7.52 -13.85 11.93
CA LEU A 287 7.26 -12.97 13.07
C LEU A 287 7.88 -13.44 14.39
N GLU A 288 8.16 -14.72 14.57
CA GLU A 288 8.80 -15.22 15.79
C GLU A 288 10.34 -15.25 15.68
N ASN A 289 10.87 -15.57 14.51
CA ASN A 289 12.31 -15.79 14.30
C ASN A 289 12.93 -14.86 13.24
N GLY A 290 12.12 -14.19 12.42
CA GLY A 290 12.55 -13.34 11.30
C GLY A 290 12.34 -11.83 11.50
N LEU A 291 12.15 -11.34 12.73
CA LEU A 291 11.96 -9.90 12.99
C LEU A 291 13.14 -9.01 12.57
N ASP A 292 14.29 -9.62 12.34
CA ASP A 292 15.49 -8.92 11.89
C ASP A 292 15.72 -9.03 10.37
N ASP A 293 14.97 -9.87 9.66
CA ASP A 293 15.09 -10.05 8.21
C ASP A 293 14.92 -8.74 7.41
N PRO A 294 13.99 -7.85 7.77
CA PRO A 294 13.84 -6.57 7.07
C PRO A 294 15.06 -5.65 7.15
N LYS A 295 16.00 -5.87 8.08
CA LYS A 295 17.20 -5.02 8.23
C LYS A 295 18.09 -5.05 7.00
N GLU A 296 18.34 -6.24 6.45
CA GLU A 296 19.13 -6.38 5.23
C GLU A 296 18.44 -5.70 4.05
N PHE A 297 17.13 -5.86 3.91
CA PHE A 297 16.34 -5.21 2.87
C PHE A 297 16.40 -3.68 2.98
N LYS A 298 16.31 -3.14 4.20
CA LYS A 298 16.44 -1.70 4.46
C LYS A 298 17.80 -1.16 4.03
N GLU A 299 18.89 -1.86 4.33
CA GLU A 299 20.25 -1.45 3.94
C GLU A 299 20.40 -1.42 2.41
N ILE A 300 19.86 -2.43 1.72
CA ILE A 300 19.86 -2.48 0.26
C ILE A 300 19.05 -1.32 -0.32
N TYR A 301 17.83 -1.12 0.13
CA TYR A 301 16.95 -0.07 -0.37
C TYR A 301 17.45 1.34 -0.01
N GLN A 302 18.04 1.53 1.16
CA GLN A 302 18.68 2.79 1.55
C GLN A 302 19.82 3.17 0.58
N ARG A 303 20.65 2.22 0.20
CA ARG A 303 21.73 2.44 -0.76
C ARG A 303 21.17 2.79 -2.13
N ARG A 304 20.15 2.07 -2.59
CA ARG A 304 19.50 2.26 -3.88
C ARG A 304 18.80 3.61 -3.98
N VAL A 305 18.02 3.99 -2.96
CA VAL A 305 17.34 5.30 -2.96
C VAL A 305 18.34 6.45 -2.96
N THR A 306 19.41 6.35 -2.17
CA THR A 306 20.48 7.37 -2.15
C THR A 306 21.12 7.54 -3.52
N PHE A 307 21.40 6.45 -4.23
CA PHE A 307 21.95 6.47 -5.59
C PHE A 307 20.98 7.12 -6.59
N MET A 308 19.73 6.66 -6.61
CA MET A 308 18.73 7.18 -7.56
C MET A 308 18.36 8.63 -7.28
N GLU A 309 18.16 9.01 -6.02
CA GLU A 309 17.86 10.39 -5.60
C GLU A 309 18.95 11.35 -6.06
N LYS A 310 20.23 11.01 -5.82
CA LYS A 310 21.36 11.81 -6.26
C LYS A 310 21.35 12.01 -7.77
N GLY A 311 21.25 10.91 -8.53
CA GLY A 311 21.31 10.99 -10.00
C GLY A 311 20.14 11.75 -10.60
N LEU A 312 18.93 11.60 -10.07
CA LEU A 312 17.75 12.34 -10.54
C LEU A 312 17.84 13.83 -10.19
N LYS A 313 18.34 14.20 -9.01
CA LYS A 313 18.60 15.61 -8.64
C LYS A 313 19.63 16.28 -9.55
N GLU A 314 20.70 15.59 -9.92
CA GLU A 314 21.70 16.09 -10.88
C GLU A 314 21.10 16.34 -12.29
N LEU A 315 19.98 15.68 -12.61
CA LEU A 315 19.21 15.90 -13.83
C LEU A 315 18.14 16.99 -13.70
N GLY A 316 17.99 17.60 -12.52
CA GLY A 316 17.03 18.66 -12.26
C GLY A 316 15.63 18.18 -11.92
N PHE A 317 15.44 16.92 -11.58
CA PHE A 317 14.14 16.45 -11.07
C PHE A 317 13.90 16.96 -9.65
N ASP A 318 12.77 17.63 -9.45
CA ASP A 318 12.19 17.87 -8.14
C ASP A 318 11.43 16.63 -7.70
N MET A 319 11.45 16.30 -6.40
CA MET A 319 10.81 15.07 -5.92
C MET A 319 10.41 15.16 -4.45
N ALA A 320 9.38 14.41 -4.10
CA ALA A 320 9.08 14.09 -2.71
C ALA A 320 10.29 13.42 -2.05
N LEU A 321 10.52 13.72 -0.78
CA LEU A 321 11.66 13.17 -0.05
C LEU A 321 11.39 11.70 0.35
N PRO A 322 12.02 10.72 -0.32
CA PRO A 322 11.74 9.31 -0.07
C PRO A 322 12.40 8.85 1.24
N ARG A 323 11.63 8.70 2.29
CA ARG A 323 12.09 8.27 3.62
C ARG A 323 11.57 6.90 4.02
N GLY A 324 10.64 6.34 3.22
CA GLY A 324 10.09 5.01 3.43
C GLY A 324 9.64 4.34 2.15
N ALA A 325 9.07 3.14 2.26
CA ALA A 325 8.68 2.27 1.15
C ALA A 325 9.87 2.00 0.19
N PHE A 326 9.64 1.90 -1.11
CA PHE A 326 10.70 1.74 -2.11
C PHE A 326 10.38 2.50 -3.42
N TYR A 327 9.84 3.73 -3.26
CA TYR A 327 9.45 4.57 -4.39
C TYR A 327 10.13 5.93 -4.36
N ILE A 328 10.38 6.48 -5.55
CA ILE A 328 10.67 7.88 -5.79
C ILE A 328 9.49 8.45 -6.57
N PHE A 329 8.98 9.60 -6.12
CA PHE A 329 7.91 10.33 -6.77
C PHE A 329 8.47 11.66 -7.26
N ALA A 330 8.76 11.73 -8.57
CA ALA A 330 9.51 12.81 -9.17
C ALA A 330 8.65 13.64 -10.13
N LYS A 331 8.75 14.96 -10.03
CA LYS A 331 8.09 15.91 -10.94
C LYS A 331 8.70 15.78 -12.33
N ILE A 332 7.86 15.70 -13.36
CA ILE A 332 8.32 15.61 -14.73
C ILE A 332 8.88 16.96 -15.21
N PRO A 333 9.78 16.98 -16.23
CA PRO A 333 10.30 18.23 -16.79
C PRO A 333 9.19 19.15 -17.32
N GLU A 334 9.34 20.47 -17.09
CA GLU A 334 8.33 21.49 -17.43
C GLU A 334 7.89 21.49 -18.90
N LYS A 335 8.76 21.12 -19.83
CA LYS A 335 8.45 21.04 -21.26
C LYS A 335 7.31 20.06 -21.61
N TYR A 336 6.94 19.15 -20.69
CA TYR A 336 5.80 18.26 -20.85
C TYR A 336 4.49 18.87 -20.33
N ASN A 337 4.50 20.12 -19.81
CA ASN A 337 3.31 20.84 -19.33
C ASN A 337 2.43 20.04 -18.35
N GLY A 338 3.05 19.22 -17.51
CA GLY A 338 2.33 18.37 -16.55
C GLY A 338 1.68 17.12 -17.16
N ASP A 339 1.93 16.78 -18.41
CA ASP A 339 1.46 15.54 -19.05
C ASP A 339 2.41 14.38 -18.71
N ASP A 340 2.18 13.79 -17.54
CA ASP A 340 2.96 12.70 -16.98
C ASP A 340 2.78 11.40 -17.76
N VAL A 341 1.62 11.19 -18.39
CA VAL A 341 1.37 10.01 -19.24
C VAL A 341 2.23 10.06 -20.50
N SER A 342 2.20 11.20 -21.23
CA SER A 342 3.04 11.37 -22.43
C SER A 342 4.53 11.31 -22.11
N PHE A 343 4.96 11.83 -20.94
CA PHE A 343 6.34 11.71 -20.50
C PHE A 343 6.73 10.25 -20.26
N ALA A 344 5.92 9.49 -19.52
CA ALA A 344 6.19 8.09 -19.20
C ALA A 344 6.19 7.20 -20.46
N GLN A 345 5.28 7.48 -21.42
CA GLN A 345 5.27 6.82 -22.72
C GLN A 345 6.54 7.09 -23.52
N ALA A 346 6.93 8.35 -23.65
CA ALA A 346 8.15 8.75 -24.35
C ALA A 346 9.41 8.12 -23.73
N LEU A 347 9.48 8.04 -22.40
CA LEU A 347 10.57 7.40 -21.68
C LEU A 347 10.64 5.89 -21.97
N ALA A 348 9.49 5.21 -21.95
CA ALA A 348 9.41 3.78 -22.28
C ALA A 348 9.79 3.51 -23.73
N GLU A 349 9.29 4.32 -24.66
CA GLU A 349 9.50 4.15 -26.10
C GLU A 349 10.93 4.48 -26.53
N LYS A 350 11.45 5.62 -26.10
CA LYS A 350 12.76 6.12 -26.58
C LYS A 350 13.94 5.67 -25.72
N ALA A 351 13.75 5.60 -24.40
CA ALA A 351 14.82 5.24 -23.47
C ALA A 351 14.73 3.79 -22.97
N ARG A 352 13.64 3.07 -23.25
CA ARG A 352 13.43 1.71 -22.72
C ARG A 352 13.47 1.66 -21.18
N VAL A 353 12.88 2.68 -20.54
CA VAL A 353 12.68 2.72 -19.09
C VAL A 353 11.21 2.98 -18.80
N GLY A 354 10.58 2.06 -18.08
CA GLY A 354 9.20 2.17 -17.66
C GLY A 354 9.07 2.78 -16.29
N VAL A 355 8.29 3.86 -16.17
CA VAL A 355 7.91 4.51 -14.92
C VAL A 355 6.39 4.63 -14.86
N THR A 356 5.78 4.78 -13.70
CA THR A 356 4.31 4.88 -13.59
C THR A 356 3.89 6.34 -13.59
N PRO A 357 2.95 6.78 -14.46
CA PRO A 357 2.38 8.12 -14.41
C PRO A 357 1.78 8.44 -13.04
N GLY A 358 2.02 9.64 -12.54
CA GLY A 358 1.58 10.07 -11.22
C GLY A 358 0.07 10.30 -11.15
N SER A 359 -0.56 10.73 -12.25
CA SER A 359 -2.01 10.90 -12.35
C SER A 359 -2.81 9.61 -12.07
N PHE A 360 -2.19 8.42 -12.16
CA PHE A 360 -2.82 7.15 -11.81
C PHE A 360 -2.97 6.93 -10.29
N PHE A 361 -2.44 7.84 -9.49
CA PHE A 361 -2.51 7.80 -8.03
C PHE A 361 -3.47 8.86 -7.45
N GLY A 362 -4.33 9.45 -8.27
CA GLY A 362 -5.30 10.48 -7.88
C GLY A 362 -4.83 11.90 -8.23
N GLN A 363 -5.65 12.89 -7.83
CA GLN A 363 -5.49 14.30 -8.26
C GLN A 363 -4.11 14.88 -7.91
N GLY A 364 -3.61 14.64 -6.69
CA GLY A 364 -2.31 15.14 -6.24
C GLY A 364 -1.10 14.53 -6.95
N GLY A 365 -1.31 13.55 -7.85
CA GLY A 365 -0.24 12.89 -8.58
C GLY A 365 0.09 13.47 -9.95
N LYS A 366 -0.75 14.36 -10.47
CA LYS A 366 -0.61 14.92 -11.81
C LYS A 366 0.70 15.69 -11.96
N GLY A 367 1.41 15.44 -13.07
CA GLY A 367 2.70 16.07 -13.35
C GLY A 367 3.90 15.42 -12.66
N TYR A 368 3.70 14.24 -12.06
CA TYR A 368 4.74 13.43 -11.44
C TYR A 368 4.84 12.05 -12.09
N VAL A 369 5.90 11.33 -11.79
CA VAL A 369 6.04 9.90 -12.10
C VAL A 369 6.56 9.15 -10.88
N ARG A 370 6.06 7.93 -10.67
CA ARG A 370 6.60 7.02 -9.66
C ARG A 370 7.63 6.10 -10.28
N MET A 371 8.78 5.97 -9.62
CA MET A 371 9.85 5.03 -9.91
C MET A 371 10.05 4.10 -8.71
N SER A 372 9.95 2.79 -8.91
CA SER A 372 10.33 1.82 -7.89
C SER A 372 11.84 1.59 -7.96
N TYR A 373 12.51 1.62 -6.81
CA TYR A 373 13.92 1.19 -6.70
C TYR A 373 14.08 -0.22 -6.11
N ALA A 374 12.98 -0.95 -5.96
CA ALA A 374 13.00 -2.39 -5.74
C ALA A 374 13.30 -3.10 -7.07
N SER A 375 14.56 -3.00 -7.49
CA SER A 375 15.12 -3.58 -8.70
C SER A 375 16.62 -3.75 -8.50
N SER A 376 17.29 -4.63 -9.26
CA SER A 376 18.72 -4.89 -9.08
C SER A 376 19.55 -3.61 -9.27
N ASP A 377 20.69 -3.54 -8.57
CA ASP A 377 21.63 -2.42 -8.69
C ASP A 377 22.06 -2.18 -10.15
N GLU A 378 22.25 -3.26 -10.93
CA GLU A 378 22.56 -3.19 -12.36
C GLU A 378 21.45 -2.50 -13.17
N HIS A 379 20.19 -2.91 -12.95
CA HIS A 379 19.03 -2.29 -13.60
C HIS A 379 18.89 -0.83 -13.23
N LEU A 380 19.09 -0.45 -11.97
CA LEU A 380 18.99 0.94 -11.53
C LEU A 380 20.09 1.83 -12.15
N HIS A 381 21.32 1.33 -12.24
CA HIS A 381 22.43 2.05 -12.90
C HIS A 381 22.14 2.25 -14.40
N GLU A 382 21.71 1.21 -15.09
CA GLU A 382 21.39 1.31 -16.52
C GLU A 382 20.15 2.18 -16.76
N ALA A 383 19.12 2.08 -15.92
CA ALA A 383 17.93 2.94 -16.00
C ALA A 383 18.31 4.42 -15.85
N LEU A 384 19.10 4.78 -14.83
CA LEU A 384 19.53 6.15 -14.61
C LEU A 384 20.38 6.69 -15.77
N LYS A 385 21.26 5.86 -16.35
CA LYS A 385 22.04 6.20 -17.54
C LYS A 385 21.14 6.49 -18.75
N ARG A 386 20.10 5.67 -18.97
CA ARG A 386 19.13 5.85 -20.07
C ARG A 386 18.28 7.10 -19.85
N ILE A 387 17.80 7.34 -18.62
CA ILE A 387 17.07 8.55 -18.24
C ILE A 387 17.95 9.79 -18.50
N THR A 388 19.23 9.73 -18.09
CA THR A 388 20.19 10.82 -18.30
C THR A 388 20.33 11.18 -19.78
N LYS A 389 20.50 10.17 -20.63
CA LYS A 389 20.58 10.37 -22.08
C LYS A 389 19.28 10.98 -22.63
N PHE A 390 18.15 10.42 -22.25
CA PHE A 390 16.84 10.89 -22.71
C PHE A 390 16.57 12.35 -22.35
N VAL A 391 16.84 12.75 -21.11
CA VAL A 391 16.61 14.12 -20.63
C VAL A 391 17.53 15.14 -21.34
N LYS A 392 18.77 14.76 -21.67
CA LYS A 392 19.73 15.63 -22.39
C LYS A 392 19.44 15.78 -23.88
N GLU A 393 18.86 14.76 -24.51
CA GLU A 393 18.61 14.71 -25.97
C GLU A 393 17.21 15.20 -26.36
N ASN A 394 16.29 15.29 -25.44
CA ASN A 394 14.92 15.69 -25.66
C ASN A 394 14.51 16.85 -24.76
#